data_2180053e96b30e7147d8fd82ed954da3
#
_entry.id   2180053e96b30e7147d8fd82ed954da3
#
_cell.length_a   1.000
_cell.length_b   1.000
_cell.length_c   1.000
_cell.angle_alpha   90.00
_cell.angle_beta   90.00
_cell.angle_gamma   90.00
#
_symmetry.space_group_name_H-M   'P 1'
#
loop_
_entity.id
_entity.type
_entity.pdbx_description
1 polymer ?
#
loop_
_entity_poly.entity_id
_entity_poly.type
_entity_poly.pdbx_seq_one_letter_code
_entity_poly.pdbx_strand_id
1 'polypeptide(L)'
;MRALLSHEPGGPETLRLDELPDPEPGSGEILVRVRAAAINFPDVLIIEDKYQLKPPRPFAPGGEIAGEIEAIGEGVQGWTVGDRVIAVTGFGGLAEKVVVPARAAYRLPEERSFEEGAALLLTYATSIHALLDRGKLQAGQTLLVLGAAGGVGLAAVELGKAYEARVIAAVSSEEKAQAARDAGADEAVVYPQGPFDKDGQKVLAQLFKEAVGPAGADVIYDPVGGDYTEAALRSIAWEGRFLVVGFPAGIAKLPLNLTLLKSCDVCGVFWGAFAARDPKANAAHVETLFKLWRQGMISPKVSATYPLERAGEAIRAIAERRVIGKLVVTID
;
A
#
# COMPACT_ATOMS: atom_id res chain seq x y z
N MET A 1 8.65 27.28 -2.65
CA MET A 1 7.65 26.24 -2.81
C MET A 1 6.79 26.10 -1.56
N ARG A 2 5.53 25.72 -1.70
CA ARG A 2 4.66 25.40 -0.56
C ARG A 2 4.82 23.91 -0.19
N ALA A 3 4.77 23.62 1.11
CA ALA A 3 4.84 22.26 1.64
C ALA A 3 3.98 22.12 2.90
N LEU A 4 3.29 20.99 3.06
CA LEU A 4 2.57 20.67 4.29
C LEU A 4 3.53 19.95 5.26
N LEU A 5 3.89 20.61 6.37
CA LEU A 5 4.99 20.20 7.24
C LEU A 5 4.51 19.65 8.60
N SER A 6 5.21 18.62 9.06
CA SER A 6 5.18 18.13 10.44
C SER A 6 6.32 18.78 11.23
N HIS A 7 6.00 19.69 12.16
CA HIS A 7 6.96 20.37 13.04
C HIS A 7 7.18 19.63 14.35
N GLU A 8 6.16 18.90 14.80
CA GLU A 8 6.16 18.14 16.05
C GLU A 8 5.45 16.80 15.85
N PRO A 9 5.68 15.77 16.68
CA PRO A 9 4.90 14.55 16.65
C PRO A 9 3.43 14.81 16.97
N GLY A 10 2.53 14.36 16.13
CA GLY A 10 1.09 14.55 16.37
C GLY A 10 0.23 14.04 15.22
N GLY A 11 -1.09 14.21 15.38
CA GLY A 11 -2.05 13.86 14.34
C GLY A 11 -2.05 14.86 13.17
N PRO A 12 -2.92 14.63 12.16
CA PRO A 12 -3.00 15.49 10.97
C PRO A 12 -3.30 16.96 11.26
N GLU A 13 -3.88 17.27 12.42
CA GLU A 13 -4.18 18.62 12.90
C GLU A 13 -2.94 19.44 13.28
N THR A 14 -1.78 18.79 13.49
CA THR A 14 -0.52 19.47 13.81
C THR A 14 0.25 19.90 12.56
N LEU A 15 -0.18 19.45 11.38
CA LEU A 15 0.45 19.79 10.10
C LEU A 15 0.19 21.26 9.74
N ARG A 16 1.23 21.93 9.21
CA ARG A 16 1.17 23.34 8.79
C ARG A 16 1.63 23.49 7.35
N LEU A 17 0.92 24.32 6.60
CA LEU A 17 1.34 24.70 5.25
C LEU A 17 2.33 25.87 5.38
N ASP A 18 3.56 25.64 4.96
CA ASP A 18 4.64 26.63 5.01
C ASP A 18 5.23 26.87 3.62
N GLU A 19 5.91 28.01 3.47
CA GLU A 19 6.74 28.32 2.32
C GLU A 19 8.21 28.01 2.61
N LEU A 20 8.83 27.25 1.72
CA LEU A 20 10.25 26.86 1.77
C LEU A 20 10.98 27.33 0.51
N PRO A 21 12.30 27.52 0.57
CA PRO A 21 13.12 27.60 -0.64
C PRO A 21 12.92 26.34 -1.52
N ASP A 22 13.03 26.51 -2.83
CA ASP A 22 13.03 25.37 -3.74
C ASP A 22 14.27 24.53 -3.49
N PRO A 23 14.16 23.19 -3.38
CA PRO A 23 15.33 22.34 -3.26
C PRO A 23 16.06 22.20 -4.61
N GLU A 24 17.37 21.94 -4.54
CA GLU A 24 18.19 21.68 -5.72
C GLU A 24 18.62 20.20 -5.76
N PRO A 25 18.58 19.53 -6.93
CA PRO A 25 18.99 18.12 -7.03
C PRO A 25 20.53 18.02 -6.97
N GLY A 26 21.03 17.14 -6.11
CA GLY A 26 22.42 16.77 -6.03
C GLY A 26 22.85 15.78 -7.12
N SER A 27 24.10 15.30 -7.06
CA SER A 27 24.61 14.29 -7.99
C SER A 27 23.79 13.01 -7.93
N GLY A 28 23.32 12.50 -9.07
CA GLY A 28 22.49 11.30 -9.19
C GLY A 28 21.01 11.49 -8.81
N GLU A 29 20.57 12.73 -8.60
CA GLU A 29 19.22 13.08 -8.22
C GLU A 29 18.47 13.89 -9.28
N ILE A 30 17.15 13.88 -9.22
CA ILE A 30 16.26 14.70 -10.04
C ILE A 30 15.34 15.51 -9.12
N LEU A 31 15.03 16.73 -9.52
CA LEU A 31 13.98 17.55 -8.91
C LEU A 31 12.68 17.28 -9.65
N VAL A 32 11.67 16.85 -8.92
CA VAL A 32 10.32 16.60 -9.45
C VAL A 32 9.37 17.69 -8.98
N ARG A 33 8.69 18.35 -9.91
CA ARG A 33 7.49 19.11 -9.64
C ARG A 33 6.37 18.11 -9.41
N VAL A 34 5.88 18.04 -8.18
CA VAL A 34 4.84 17.10 -7.78
C VAL A 34 3.50 17.56 -8.33
N ARG A 35 2.81 16.68 -9.04
CA ARG A 35 1.43 16.89 -9.53
C ARG A 35 0.42 16.12 -8.69
N ALA A 36 0.84 14.98 -8.15
CA ALA A 36 0.01 14.16 -7.30
C ALA A 36 0.86 13.43 -6.26
N ALA A 37 0.37 13.33 -5.03
CA ALA A 37 0.95 12.52 -3.96
C ALA A 37 -0.13 11.64 -3.34
N ALA A 38 0.07 10.33 -3.33
CA ALA A 38 -0.90 9.43 -2.74
C ALA A 38 -0.65 9.22 -1.24
N ILE A 39 -1.73 9.24 -0.46
CA ILE A 39 -1.68 9.02 0.98
C ILE A 39 -1.72 7.54 1.29
N ASN A 40 -0.85 7.14 2.21
CA ASN A 40 -0.68 5.77 2.68
C ASN A 40 -0.73 5.70 4.21
N PHE A 41 -0.96 4.51 4.77
CA PHE A 41 -0.96 4.34 6.22
C PHE A 41 0.38 4.71 6.90
N PRO A 42 1.56 4.47 6.28
CA PRO A 42 2.82 5.03 6.78
C PRO A 42 2.83 6.54 7.00
N ASP A 43 2.07 7.34 6.22
CA ASP A 43 2.00 8.79 6.42
C ASP A 43 1.33 9.16 7.75
N VAL A 44 0.35 8.36 8.21
CA VAL A 44 -0.25 8.50 9.55
C VAL A 44 0.78 8.21 10.64
N LEU A 45 1.56 7.14 10.46
CA LEU A 45 2.52 6.69 11.47
C LEU A 45 3.75 7.59 11.57
N ILE A 46 4.23 8.12 10.43
CA ILE A 46 5.47 8.92 10.39
C ILE A 46 5.29 10.27 11.07
N ILE A 47 4.13 10.91 10.94
CA ILE A 47 3.85 12.18 11.62
C ILE A 47 3.70 12.02 13.14
N GLU A 48 3.33 10.82 13.61
CA GLU A 48 3.19 10.45 15.02
C GLU A 48 4.46 9.81 15.63
N ASP A 49 5.59 9.73 14.88
CA ASP A 49 6.83 9.03 15.28
C ASP A 49 6.65 7.53 15.57
N LYS A 50 5.61 6.91 15.03
CA LYS A 50 5.29 5.49 15.20
C LYS A 50 5.79 4.60 14.07
N TYR A 51 6.46 5.18 13.05
CA TYR A 51 7.01 4.45 11.92
C TYR A 51 8.52 4.18 12.08
N GLN A 52 9.06 3.22 11.31
CA GLN A 52 10.49 2.88 11.34
C GLN A 52 11.35 4.00 10.76
N LEU A 53 10.83 4.74 9.76
CA LEU A 53 11.46 5.92 9.20
C LEU A 53 11.09 7.13 10.06
N LYS A 54 12.10 7.86 10.54
CA LYS A 54 11.94 9.06 11.38
C LYS A 54 12.74 10.22 10.78
N PRO A 55 12.17 10.96 9.82
CA PRO A 55 12.85 12.13 9.27
C PRO A 55 13.08 13.19 10.32
N PRO A 56 14.17 13.98 10.21
CA PRO A 56 14.32 15.17 11.03
C PRO A 56 13.21 16.18 10.75
N ARG A 57 12.66 16.80 11.79
CA ARG A 57 11.63 17.83 11.64
C ARG A 57 12.25 19.21 11.42
N PRO A 58 11.59 20.12 10.66
CA PRO A 58 10.32 19.89 9.97
C PRO A 58 10.48 19.07 8.68
N PHE A 59 9.49 18.22 8.38
CA PHE A 59 9.44 17.47 7.11
C PHE A 59 8.01 17.39 6.56
N ALA A 60 7.87 17.28 5.23
CA ALA A 60 6.59 16.98 4.60
C ALA A 60 6.36 15.47 4.61
N PRO A 61 5.19 14.94 5.03
CA PRO A 61 4.81 13.55 4.75
C PRO A 61 4.54 13.33 3.25
N GLY A 62 3.97 12.18 2.86
CA GLY A 62 3.73 11.82 1.47
C GLY A 62 4.89 11.01 0.91
N GLY A 63 4.74 9.68 0.98
CA GLY A 63 5.80 8.73 0.61
C GLY A 63 5.78 8.28 -0.83
N GLU A 64 4.81 8.72 -1.64
CA GLU A 64 4.60 8.26 -3.02
C GLU A 64 4.06 9.40 -3.89
N ILE A 65 4.71 9.65 -5.02
CA ILE A 65 4.41 10.82 -5.87
C ILE A 65 4.34 10.46 -7.36
N ALA A 66 3.67 11.35 -8.09
CA ALA A 66 3.78 11.47 -9.54
C ALA A 66 3.96 12.95 -9.91
N GLY A 67 4.74 13.23 -10.95
CA GLY A 67 5.02 14.60 -11.36
C GLY A 67 5.88 14.67 -12.61
N GLU A 68 6.49 15.82 -12.81
CA GLU A 68 7.34 16.13 -13.95
C GLU A 68 8.74 16.52 -13.47
N ILE A 69 9.77 16.06 -14.17
CA ILE A 69 11.15 16.46 -13.88
C ILE A 69 11.33 17.94 -14.20
N GLU A 70 11.70 18.73 -13.20
CA GLU A 70 11.98 20.16 -13.32
C GLU A 70 13.49 20.46 -13.49
N ALA A 71 14.34 19.69 -12.81
CA ALA A 71 15.77 19.81 -12.91
C ALA A 71 16.46 18.45 -12.72
N ILE A 72 17.68 18.34 -13.25
CA ILE A 72 18.48 17.11 -13.26
C ILE A 72 19.85 17.41 -12.68
N GLY A 73 20.23 16.64 -11.66
CA GLY A 73 21.54 16.74 -11.03
C GLY A 73 22.67 16.11 -11.85
N GLU A 74 23.88 16.36 -11.42
CA GLU A 74 25.08 15.86 -12.12
C GLU A 74 25.09 14.32 -12.18
N GLY A 75 25.54 13.78 -13.33
CA GLY A 75 25.73 12.34 -13.54
C GLY A 75 24.47 11.54 -13.83
N VAL A 76 23.29 12.15 -13.80
CA VAL A 76 22.02 11.48 -14.16
C VAL A 76 21.96 11.26 -15.67
N GLN A 77 21.60 10.05 -16.07
CA GLN A 77 21.42 9.67 -17.46
C GLN A 77 20.02 9.09 -17.70
N GLY A 78 19.55 9.18 -18.96
CA GLY A 78 18.28 8.58 -19.39
C GLY A 78 17.02 9.37 -18.99
N TRP A 79 17.18 10.58 -18.43
CA TRP A 79 16.11 11.49 -18.06
C TRP A 79 16.27 12.84 -18.73
N THR A 80 15.16 13.50 -19.01
CA THR A 80 15.08 14.88 -19.51
C THR A 80 14.11 15.72 -18.70
N VAL A 81 14.33 17.03 -18.66
CA VAL A 81 13.36 17.96 -18.05
C VAL A 81 12.03 17.86 -18.81
N GLY A 82 10.93 17.78 -18.08
CA GLY A 82 9.60 17.54 -18.61
C GLY A 82 9.17 16.06 -18.65
N ASP A 83 10.07 15.11 -18.42
CA ASP A 83 9.68 13.69 -18.32
C ASP A 83 8.69 13.49 -17.17
N ARG A 84 7.62 12.74 -17.45
CA ARG A 84 6.60 12.36 -16.47
C ARG A 84 7.09 11.16 -15.66
N VAL A 85 7.06 11.28 -14.34
CA VAL A 85 7.62 10.26 -13.44
C VAL A 85 6.70 9.91 -12.30
N ILE A 86 6.88 8.69 -11.79
CA ILE A 86 6.37 8.24 -10.48
C ILE A 86 7.54 7.78 -9.63
N ALA A 87 7.46 8.02 -8.33
CA ALA A 87 8.52 7.61 -7.39
C ALA A 87 7.97 7.33 -6.00
N VAL A 88 8.65 6.44 -5.26
CA VAL A 88 8.45 6.28 -3.82
C VAL A 88 9.59 7.00 -3.11
N THR A 89 9.22 8.02 -2.34
CA THR A 89 10.15 8.93 -1.66
C THR A 89 10.31 8.60 -0.17
N GLY A 90 9.32 7.90 0.40
CA GLY A 90 9.21 7.64 1.83
C GLY A 90 8.63 8.83 2.62
N PHE A 91 8.97 10.06 2.26
CA PHE A 91 8.41 11.33 2.75
C PHE A 91 8.77 12.46 1.76
N GLY A 92 8.23 13.64 1.94
CA GLY A 92 8.52 14.82 1.10
C GLY A 92 7.50 15.09 0.00
N GLY A 93 6.57 14.15 -0.26
CA GLY A 93 5.64 14.25 -1.38
C GLY A 93 4.50 15.26 -1.20
N LEU A 94 4.18 15.67 0.04
CA LEU A 94 3.20 16.73 0.28
C LEU A 94 3.86 18.12 0.20
N ALA A 95 4.53 18.37 -0.91
CA ALA A 95 5.18 19.62 -1.29
C ALA A 95 5.11 19.82 -2.79
N GLU A 96 5.18 21.07 -3.25
CA GLU A 96 5.17 21.37 -4.70
C GLU A 96 6.36 20.77 -5.45
N LYS A 97 7.49 20.55 -4.75
CA LYS A 97 8.71 19.97 -5.34
C LYS A 97 9.38 19.02 -4.36
N VAL A 98 9.96 17.95 -4.90
CA VAL A 98 10.74 17.01 -4.09
C VAL A 98 11.96 16.51 -4.88
N VAL A 99 13.08 16.35 -4.22
CA VAL A 99 14.27 15.73 -4.78
C VAL A 99 14.19 14.22 -4.56
N VAL A 100 14.43 13.45 -5.61
CA VAL A 100 14.44 11.99 -5.55
C VAL A 100 15.69 11.42 -6.25
N PRO A 101 16.25 10.30 -5.78
CA PRO A 101 17.30 9.60 -6.53
C PRO A 101 16.75 9.17 -7.90
N ALA A 102 17.45 9.51 -8.97
CA ALA A 102 17.00 9.22 -10.35
C ALA A 102 16.73 7.72 -10.60
N ARG A 103 17.46 6.84 -9.88
CA ARG A 103 17.27 5.37 -9.93
C ARG A 103 15.98 4.88 -9.26
N ALA A 104 15.34 5.71 -8.45
CA ALA A 104 14.09 5.39 -7.75
C ALA A 104 12.84 5.89 -8.49
N ALA A 105 13.03 6.61 -9.60
CA ALA A 105 11.98 7.11 -10.45
C ALA A 105 11.69 6.15 -11.61
N TYR A 106 10.42 6.08 -11.99
CA TYR A 106 9.95 5.30 -13.14
C TYR A 106 9.13 6.21 -14.06
N ARG A 107 9.20 5.96 -15.39
CA ARG A 107 8.43 6.75 -16.36
C ARG A 107 6.93 6.48 -16.19
N LEU A 108 6.14 7.55 -16.01
CA LEU A 108 4.69 7.45 -16.05
C LEU A 108 4.24 7.40 -17.53
N PRO A 109 3.49 6.37 -17.96
CA PRO A 109 2.93 6.31 -19.31
C PRO A 109 2.07 7.55 -19.62
N GLU A 110 2.14 8.03 -20.87
CA GLU A 110 1.44 9.26 -21.29
C GLU A 110 -0.07 9.16 -21.15
N GLU A 111 -0.63 7.97 -21.36
CA GLU A 111 -2.05 7.68 -21.27
C GLU A 111 -2.59 7.61 -19.82
N ARG A 112 -1.72 7.69 -18.82
CA ARG A 112 -2.10 7.60 -17.40
C ARG A 112 -2.06 8.96 -16.73
N SER A 113 -2.99 9.21 -15.82
CA SER A 113 -3.00 10.43 -15.03
C SER A 113 -1.92 10.42 -13.94
N PHE A 114 -1.57 11.59 -13.38
CA PHE A 114 -0.65 11.69 -12.27
C PHE A 114 -1.24 11.05 -11.01
N GLU A 115 -2.55 11.17 -10.81
CA GLU A 115 -3.27 10.58 -9.68
C GLU A 115 -3.20 9.05 -9.70
N GLU A 116 -3.44 8.43 -10.86
CA GLU A 116 -3.27 6.99 -11.04
C GLU A 116 -1.81 6.57 -10.80
N GLY A 117 -0.86 7.35 -11.34
CA GLY A 117 0.57 7.11 -11.19
C GLY A 117 1.03 7.15 -9.73
N ALA A 118 0.61 8.18 -8.99
CA ALA A 118 0.92 8.32 -7.57
C ALA A 118 0.32 7.19 -6.72
N ALA A 119 -0.75 6.54 -7.17
CA ALA A 119 -1.46 5.48 -6.44
C ALA A 119 -0.92 4.05 -6.69
N LEU A 120 0.09 3.89 -7.57
CA LEU A 120 0.50 2.58 -8.07
C LEU A 120 1.60 1.91 -7.22
N LEU A 121 2.77 2.56 -7.09
CA LEU A 121 3.99 1.86 -6.70
C LEU A 121 3.91 1.25 -5.31
N LEU A 122 3.59 2.02 -4.29
CA LEU A 122 3.66 1.56 -2.91
C LEU A 122 2.71 0.39 -2.65
N THR A 123 1.50 0.46 -3.18
CA THR A 123 0.47 -0.57 -2.96
C THR A 123 0.72 -1.82 -3.79
N TYR A 124 0.95 -1.67 -5.10
CA TYR A 124 1.11 -2.83 -5.98
C TYR A 124 2.49 -3.47 -5.87
N ALA A 125 3.57 -2.70 -5.68
CA ALA A 125 4.89 -3.31 -5.47
C ALA A 125 5.00 -4.02 -4.12
N THR A 126 4.34 -3.52 -3.07
CA THR A 126 4.18 -4.27 -1.81
C THR A 126 3.43 -5.57 -2.05
N SER A 127 2.31 -5.53 -2.79
CA SER A 127 1.44 -6.69 -2.96
C SER A 127 2.04 -7.73 -3.91
N ILE A 128 2.72 -7.34 -5.00
CA ILE A 128 3.39 -8.31 -5.88
C ILE A 128 4.53 -9.02 -5.15
N HIS A 129 5.36 -8.28 -4.38
CA HIS A 129 6.39 -8.86 -3.53
C HIS A 129 5.78 -9.81 -2.48
N ALA A 130 4.69 -9.40 -1.84
CA ALA A 130 3.99 -10.23 -0.87
C ALA A 130 3.51 -11.54 -1.49
N LEU A 131 2.77 -11.46 -2.60
CA LEU A 131 2.11 -12.61 -3.20
C LEU A 131 3.10 -13.56 -3.88
N LEU A 132 4.05 -13.05 -4.65
CA LEU A 132 4.96 -13.88 -5.45
C LEU A 132 6.19 -14.34 -4.66
N ASP A 133 6.91 -13.41 -4.00
CA ASP A 133 8.16 -13.76 -3.34
C ASP A 133 7.93 -14.41 -1.97
N ARG A 134 7.00 -13.85 -1.19
CA ARG A 134 6.73 -14.31 0.18
C ARG A 134 5.64 -15.38 0.22
N GLY A 135 4.54 -15.14 -0.48
CA GLY A 135 3.38 -16.03 -0.58
C GLY A 135 3.59 -17.21 -1.51
N LYS A 136 4.45 -17.07 -2.52
CA LYS A 136 4.65 -18.06 -3.60
C LYS A 136 3.32 -18.51 -4.22
N LEU A 137 2.41 -17.55 -4.38
CA LEU A 137 1.07 -17.79 -4.90
C LEU A 137 1.14 -18.43 -6.29
N GLN A 138 0.36 -19.48 -6.49
CA GLN A 138 0.24 -20.21 -7.76
C GLN A 138 -1.18 -20.12 -8.31
N ALA A 139 -1.32 -20.29 -9.62
CA ALA A 139 -2.63 -20.40 -10.28
C ALA A 139 -3.49 -21.50 -9.64
N GLY A 140 -4.78 -21.22 -9.46
CA GLY A 140 -5.76 -22.10 -8.85
C GLY A 140 -5.74 -22.17 -7.32
N GLN A 141 -4.76 -21.57 -6.64
CA GLN A 141 -4.73 -21.49 -5.19
C GLN A 141 -5.77 -20.49 -4.64
N THR A 142 -6.18 -20.69 -3.40
CA THR A 142 -7.10 -19.78 -2.69
C THR A 142 -6.31 -18.71 -1.93
N LEU A 143 -6.56 -17.46 -2.26
CA LEU A 143 -6.02 -16.27 -1.61
C LEU A 143 -7.11 -15.61 -0.76
N LEU A 144 -6.93 -15.54 0.56
CA LEU A 144 -7.76 -14.74 1.47
C LEU A 144 -7.09 -13.38 1.71
N VAL A 145 -7.78 -12.29 1.38
CA VAL A 145 -7.30 -10.92 1.57
C VAL A 145 -8.10 -10.24 2.67
N LEU A 146 -7.47 -9.95 3.81
CA LEU A 146 -8.08 -9.11 4.85
C LEU A 146 -8.00 -7.64 4.46
N GLY A 147 -8.98 -6.83 4.88
CA GLY A 147 -9.02 -5.40 4.53
C GLY A 147 -8.98 -5.16 3.02
N ALA A 148 -9.62 -6.03 2.26
CA ALA A 148 -9.52 -6.14 0.80
C ALA A 148 -9.93 -4.88 0.03
N ALA A 149 -10.64 -3.94 0.66
CA ALA A 149 -11.06 -2.69 0.03
C ALA A 149 -10.08 -1.52 0.26
N GLY A 150 -9.04 -1.68 1.07
CA GLY A 150 -7.97 -0.68 1.22
C GLY A 150 -6.99 -0.70 0.04
N GLY A 151 -6.08 0.29 -0.05
CA GLY A 151 -5.17 0.41 -1.19
C GLY A 151 -4.35 -0.86 -1.46
N VAL A 152 -3.64 -1.40 -0.47
CA VAL A 152 -2.87 -2.66 -0.62
C VAL A 152 -3.79 -3.88 -0.75
N GLY A 153 -5.00 -3.83 -0.18
CA GLY A 153 -5.99 -4.90 -0.29
C GLY A 153 -6.53 -5.04 -1.70
N LEU A 154 -6.98 -3.95 -2.33
CA LEU A 154 -7.42 -3.96 -3.73
C LEU A 154 -6.29 -4.37 -4.67
N ALA A 155 -5.07 -3.88 -4.44
CA ALA A 155 -3.91 -4.31 -5.21
C ALA A 155 -3.66 -5.84 -5.09
N ALA A 156 -3.84 -6.41 -3.90
CA ALA A 156 -3.71 -7.86 -3.70
C ALA A 156 -4.86 -8.64 -4.37
N VAL A 157 -6.09 -8.10 -4.39
CA VAL A 157 -7.23 -8.70 -5.11
C VAL A 157 -6.94 -8.75 -6.60
N GLU A 158 -6.63 -7.61 -7.22
CA GLU A 158 -6.37 -7.53 -8.66
C GLU A 158 -5.17 -8.39 -9.08
N LEU A 159 -4.07 -8.34 -8.32
CA LEU A 159 -2.90 -9.18 -8.58
C LEU A 159 -3.22 -10.67 -8.40
N GLY A 160 -3.97 -11.04 -7.36
CA GLY A 160 -4.44 -12.41 -7.18
C GLY A 160 -5.20 -12.92 -8.41
N LYS A 161 -6.09 -12.09 -8.96
CA LYS A 161 -6.82 -12.42 -10.20
C LYS A 161 -5.91 -12.45 -11.42
N ALA A 162 -4.97 -11.52 -11.54
CA ALA A 162 -4.00 -11.52 -12.63
C ALA A 162 -3.10 -12.76 -12.64
N TYR A 163 -2.91 -13.40 -11.48
CA TYR A 163 -2.20 -14.68 -11.31
C TYR A 163 -3.12 -15.89 -11.15
N GLU A 164 -4.38 -15.77 -11.60
CA GLU A 164 -5.35 -16.87 -11.68
C GLU A 164 -5.67 -17.54 -10.34
N ALA A 165 -5.55 -16.84 -9.22
CA ALA A 165 -5.98 -17.33 -7.92
C ALA A 165 -7.51 -17.21 -7.75
N ARG A 166 -8.08 -18.09 -6.90
CA ARG A 166 -9.40 -17.86 -6.31
C ARG A 166 -9.26 -16.86 -5.18
N VAL A 167 -9.81 -15.66 -5.34
CA VAL A 167 -9.65 -14.54 -4.40
C VAL A 167 -10.88 -14.37 -3.54
N ILE A 168 -10.70 -14.50 -2.21
CA ILE A 168 -11.71 -14.25 -1.19
C ILE A 168 -11.38 -12.92 -0.51
N ALA A 169 -12.25 -11.94 -0.67
CA ALA A 169 -12.09 -10.62 -0.07
C ALA A 169 -12.80 -10.55 1.28
N ALA A 170 -12.08 -10.24 2.34
CA ALA A 170 -12.65 -10.02 3.67
C ALA A 170 -12.64 -8.53 4.01
N VAL A 171 -13.81 -7.96 4.32
CA VAL A 171 -14.04 -6.52 4.46
C VAL A 171 -15.00 -6.20 5.61
N SER A 172 -15.13 -4.91 5.97
CA SER A 172 -15.91 -4.46 7.13
C SER A 172 -17.29 -3.86 6.80
N SER A 173 -17.69 -3.83 5.53
CA SER A 173 -19.00 -3.34 5.08
C SER A 173 -19.37 -3.88 3.71
N GLU A 174 -20.66 -3.84 3.36
CA GLU A 174 -21.11 -4.28 2.04
C GLU A 174 -20.64 -3.35 0.91
N GLU A 175 -20.52 -2.05 1.14
CA GLU A 175 -19.93 -1.11 0.20
C GLU A 175 -18.48 -1.52 -0.17
N LYS A 176 -17.70 -1.90 0.85
CA LYS A 176 -16.34 -2.41 0.67
C LYS A 176 -16.31 -3.78 0.00
N ALA A 177 -17.30 -4.62 0.25
CA ALA A 177 -17.46 -5.91 -0.42
C ALA A 177 -17.73 -5.72 -1.92
N GLN A 178 -18.59 -4.77 -2.27
CA GLN A 178 -18.85 -4.44 -3.65
C GLN A 178 -17.60 -3.92 -4.36
N ALA A 179 -16.85 -3.02 -3.71
CA ALA A 179 -15.59 -2.53 -4.27
C ALA A 179 -14.55 -3.63 -4.52
N ALA A 180 -14.49 -4.64 -3.66
CA ALA A 180 -13.61 -5.79 -3.84
C ALA A 180 -14.09 -6.73 -4.97
N ARG A 181 -15.41 -6.93 -5.13
CA ARG A 181 -15.98 -7.66 -6.28
C ARG A 181 -15.71 -6.94 -7.60
N ASP A 182 -15.87 -5.62 -7.62
CA ASP A 182 -15.56 -4.79 -8.80
C ASP A 182 -14.07 -4.89 -9.20
N ALA A 183 -13.18 -5.08 -8.22
CA ALA A 183 -11.76 -5.35 -8.43
C ALA A 183 -11.44 -6.81 -8.81
N GLY A 184 -12.46 -7.66 -8.93
CA GLY A 184 -12.35 -9.03 -9.42
C GLY A 184 -12.35 -10.12 -8.35
N ALA A 185 -12.61 -9.84 -7.07
CA ALA A 185 -12.73 -10.89 -6.06
C ALA A 185 -13.84 -11.88 -6.43
N ASP A 186 -13.57 -13.19 -6.32
CA ASP A 186 -14.55 -14.24 -6.62
C ASP A 186 -15.65 -14.28 -5.56
N GLU A 187 -15.27 -14.02 -4.30
CA GLU A 187 -16.20 -13.93 -3.18
C GLU A 187 -15.79 -12.76 -2.26
N ALA A 188 -16.79 -12.18 -1.60
CA ALA A 188 -16.54 -11.18 -0.57
C ALA A 188 -17.33 -11.51 0.69
N VAL A 189 -16.66 -11.46 1.84
CA VAL A 189 -17.23 -11.72 3.15
C VAL A 189 -17.15 -10.48 4.03
N VAL A 190 -18.28 -10.09 4.62
CA VAL A 190 -18.34 -8.95 5.54
C VAL A 190 -18.17 -9.45 6.96
N TYR A 191 -17.10 -9.02 7.63
CA TYR A 191 -16.81 -9.34 9.01
C TYR A 191 -17.18 -8.20 9.97
N PRO A 192 -17.59 -8.51 11.23
CA PRO A 192 -17.88 -7.49 12.23
C PRO A 192 -16.61 -6.72 12.64
N GLN A 193 -16.80 -5.50 13.16
CA GLN A 193 -15.71 -4.71 13.73
C GLN A 193 -15.47 -5.13 15.18
N GLY A 194 -14.17 -5.28 15.54
CA GLY A 194 -13.73 -5.56 16.90
C GLY A 194 -13.89 -4.35 17.85
N PRO A 195 -13.56 -4.50 19.15
CA PRO A 195 -12.83 -5.65 19.71
C PRO A 195 -13.71 -6.90 19.87
N PHE A 196 -13.08 -8.09 19.89
CA PHE A 196 -13.79 -9.36 20.00
C PHE A 196 -13.50 -10.06 21.34
N ASP A 197 -14.52 -10.58 21.98
CA ASP A 197 -14.39 -11.58 23.03
C ASP A 197 -14.11 -12.98 22.45
N LYS A 198 -14.01 -14.00 23.32
CA LYS A 198 -13.72 -15.37 22.88
C LYS A 198 -14.76 -15.95 21.91
N ASP A 199 -16.02 -15.59 22.07
CA ASP A 199 -17.09 -16.10 21.21
C ASP A 199 -17.12 -15.34 19.89
N GLY A 200 -16.91 -14.03 19.90
CA GLY A 200 -16.71 -13.22 18.68
C GLY A 200 -15.53 -13.71 17.85
N GLN A 201 -14.42 -14.10 18.50
CA GLN A 201 -13.26 -14.72 17.81
C GLN A 201 -13.61 -16.05 17.14
N LYS A 202 -14.44 -16.89 17.78
CA LYS A 202 -14.90 -18.15 17.16
C LYS A 202 -15.80 -17.89 15.96
N VAL A 203 -16.74 -16.95 16.08
CA VAL A 203 -17.65 -16.56 15.00
C VAL A 203 -16.83 -16.04 13.81
N LEU A 204 -15.86 -15.16 14.05
CA LEU A 204 -14.99 -14.61 13.02
C LEU A 204 -14.16 -15.72 12.32
N ALA A 205 -13.59 -16.65 13.11
CA ALA A 205 -12.82 -17.76 12.56
C ALA A 205 -13.70 -18.71 11.73
N GLN A 206 -14.94 -18.94 12.16
CA GLN A 206 -15.89 -19.76 11.42
C GLN A 206 -16.28 -19.09 10.10
N LEU A 207 -16.53 -17.78 10.12
CA LEU A 207 -16.82 -16.98 8.92
C LEU A 207 -15.71 -17.11 7.86
N PHE A 208 -14.45 -16.99 8.26
CA PHE A 208 -13.32 -17.14 7.33
C PHE A 208 -13.19 -18.59 6.83
N LYS A 209 -13.39 -19.60 7.69
CA LYS A 209 -13.34 -21.00 7.28
C LYS A 209 -14.44 -21.35 6.26
N GLU A 210 -15.64 -20.83 6.45
CA GLU A 210 -16.74 -21.03 5.50
C GLU A 210 -16.43 -20.40 4.14
N ALA A 211 -15.90 -19.16 4.14
CA ALA A 211 -15.57 -18.45 2.92
C ALA A 211 -14.45 -19.13 2.11
N VAL A 212 -13.38 -19.63 2.75
CA VAL A 212 -12.30 -20.30 2.04
C VAL A 212 -12.62 -21.75 1.68
N GLY A 213 -13.57 -22.36 2.40
CA GLY A 213 -13.96 -23.76 2.22
C GLY A 213 -13.06 -24.77 2.95
N PRO A 214 -13.31 -26.08 2.80
CA PRO A 214 -12.69 -27.13 3.62
C PRO A 214 -11.18 -27.29 3.40
N ALA A 215 -10.66 -26.93 2.23
CA ALA A 215 -9.22 -26.96 1.95
C ALA A 215 -8.45 -25.89 2.70
N GLY A 216 -9.11 -24.77 3.04
CA GLY A 216 -8.48 -23.60 3.63
C GLY A 216 -7.87 -22.65 2.58
N ALA A 217 -7.31 -21.52 3.05
CA ALA A 217 -6.62 -20.58 2.19
C ALA A 217 -5.14 -20.97 2.06
N ASP A 218 -4.64 -21.12 0.83
CA ASP A 218 -3.23 -21.39 0.56
C ASP A 218 -2.35 -20.20 0.93
N VAL A 219 -2.87 -18.98 0.67
CA VAL A 219 -2.22 -17.73 1.04
C VAL A 219 -3.22 -16.83 1.75
N ILE A 220 -2.81 -16.27 2.89
CA ILE A 220 -3.56 -15.22 3.60
C ILE A 220 -2.74 -13.94 3.56
N TYR A 221 -3.34 -12.87 3.03
CA TYR A 221 -2.75 -11.54 2.95
C TYR A 221 -3.36 -10.66 4.05
N ASP A 222 -2.56 -10.33 5.08
CA ASP A 222 -3.03 -9.57 6.24
C ASP A 222 -2.39 -8.18 6.37
N PRO A 223 -3.03 -7.13 5.84
CA PRO A 223 -2.65 -5.74 6.07
C PRO A 223 -3.41 -5.12 7.27
N VAL A 224 -4.16 -5.90 8.05
CA VAL A 224 -5.07 -5.42 9.12
C VAL A 224 -4.47 -5.63 10.50
N GLY A 225 -4.01 -6.85 10.80
CA GLY A 225 -3.45 -7.20 12.10
C GLY A 225 -4.48 -7.32 13.23
N GLY A 226 -4.02 -7.13 14.46
CA GLY A 226 -4.86 -7.14 15.66
C GLY A 226 -5.62 -8.45 15.86
N ASP A 227 -6.85 -8.32 16.31
CA ASP A 227 -7.72 -9.46 16.64
C ASP A 227 -8.17 -10.28 15.41
N TYR A 228 -7.99 -9.76 14.19
CA TYR A 228 -8.37 -10.44 12.96
C TYR A 228 -7.38 -11.54 12.55
N THR A 229 -6.11 -11.38 12.90
CA THR A 229 -5.00 -12.25 12.47
C THR A 229 -5.17 -13.69 12.94
N GLU A 230 -5.48 -13.93 14.22
CA GLU A 230 -5.67 -15.29 14.72
C GLU A 230 -6.85 -15.98 14.06
N ALA A 231 -7.98 -15.29 13.92
CA ALA A 231 -9.17 -15.84 13.29
C ALA A 231 -8.90 -16.24 11.83
N ALA A 232 -8.17 -15.40 11.09
CA ALA A 232 -7.77 -15.72 9.71
C ALA A 232 -6.77 -16.88 9.66
N LEU A 233 -5.76 -16.93 10.53
CA LEU A 233 -4.80 -18.04 10.59
C LEU A 233 -5.48 -19.39 10.82
N ARG A 234 -6.61 -19.42 11.54
CA ARG A 234 -7.40 -20.65 11.74
C ARG A 234 -8.07 -21.19 10.47
N SER A 235 -8.15 -20.38 9.41
CA SER A 235 -8.69 -20.76 8.10
C SER A 235 -7.61 -21.14 7.07
N ILE A 236 -6.33 -21.14 7.48
CA ILE A 236 -5.21 -21.46 6.57
C ILE A 236 -5.25 -22.94 6.16
N ALA A 237 -4.82 -23.21 4.93
CA ALA A 237 -4.62 -24.56 4.41
C ALA A 237 -3.41 -25.25 5.08
N TRP A 238 -3.29 -26.56 4.87
CA TRP A 238 -2.07 -27.29 5.18
C TRP A 238 -0.91 -26.75 4.34
N GLU A 239 0.23 -26.46 4.98
CA GLU A 239 1.41 -25.81 4.37
C GLU A 239 1.14 -24.43 3.73
N GLY A 240 0.04 -23.77 4.12
CA GLY A 240 -0.29 -22.43 3.65
C GLY A 240 0.64 -21.34 4.18
N ARG A 241 0.56 -20.16 3.60
CA ARG A 241 1.40 -18.99 3.95
C ARG A 241 0.58 -17.83 4.43
N PHE A 242 0.87 -17.37 5.65
CA PHE A 242 0.27 -16.20 6.25
C PHE A 242 1.21 -15.00 6.08
N LEU A 243 0.79 -13.99 5.33
CA LEU A 243 1.60 -12.81 5.00
C LEU A 243 1.26 -11.65 5.93
N VAL A 244 2.21 -11.25 6.76
CA VAL A 244 2.09 -10.10 7.65
C VAL A 244 2.53 -8.85 6.89
N VAL A 245 1.56 -8.02 6.48
CA VAL A 245 1.79 -6.82 5.63
C VAL A 245 1.67 -5.53 6.43
N GLY A 246 0.77 -5.48 7.40
CA GLY A 246 0.57 -4.30 8.23
C GLY A 246 -0.33 -4.57 9.43
N PHE A 247 -0.47 -3.59 10.31
CA PHE A 247 -1.21 -3.75 11.57
C PHE A 247 -1.94 -2.48 12.03
N PRO A 248 -2.74 -1.85 11.16
CA PRO A 248 -3.55 -0.69 11.59
C PRO A 248 -4.56 -1.04 12.68
N ALA A 249 -4.94 -2.32 12.85
CA ALA A 249 -5.77 -2.79 13.97
C ALA A 249 -4.96 -3.17 15.21
N GLY A 250 -3.64 -3.01 15.18
CA GLY A 250 -2.71 -3.35 16.25
C GLY A 250 -1.85 -4.57 15.93
N ILE A 251 -0.80 -4.77 16.73
CA ILE A 251 0.11 -5.91 16.58
C ILE A 251 -0.59 -7.16 17.11
N ALA A 252 -0.73 -8.18 16.26
CA ALA A 252 -1.36 -9.44 16.60
C ALA A 252 -0.51 -10.27 17.57
N LYS A 253 -1.19 -11.02 18.45
CA LYS A 253 -0.59 -12.06 19.29
C LYS A 253 -0.99 -13.42 18.74
N LEU A 254 -0.05 -14.15 18.16
CA LEU A 254 -0.32 -15.46 17.56
C LEU A 254 -0.03 -16.59 18.53
N PRO A 255 -0.98 -17.52 18.74
CA PRO A 255 -0.70 -18.80 19.39
C PRO A 255 0.08 -19.70 18.41
N LEU A 256 1.40 -19.81 18.61
CA LEU A 256 2.33 -20.50 17.70
C LEU A 256 1.99 -21.98 17.46
N ASN A 257 1.25 -22.64 18.37
CA ASN A 257 0.77 -23.99 18.14
C ASN A 257 -0.13 -24.13 16.89
N LEU A 258 -0.75 -23.04 16.42
CA LEU A 258 -1.55 -23.07 15.19
C LEU A 258 -0.66 -23.30 13.96
N THR A 259 0.55 -22.77 13.94
CA THR A 259 1.49 -22.99 12.83
C THR A 259 1.93 -24.46 12.78
N LEU A 260 2.18 -25.09 13.93
CA LEU A 260 2.52 -26.51 14.03
C LEU A 260 1.35 -27.38 13.52
N LEU A 261 0.11 -27.09 13.93
CA LEU A 261 -1.07 -27.88 13.59
C LEU A 261 -1.41 -27.85 12.09
N LYS A 262 -0.94 -26.83 11.37
CA LYS A 262 -1.17 -26.63 9.93
C LYS A 262 0.10 -26.78 9.11
N SER A 263 1.26 -27.00 9.74
CA SER A 263 2.57 -26.96 9.08
C SER A 263 2.78 -25.70 8.22
N CYS A 264 2.18 -24.58 8.63
CA CYS A 264 2.11 -23.35 7.84
C CYS A 264 3.23 -22.37 8.20
N ASP A 265 3.54 -21.48 7.24
CA ASP A 265 4.50 -20.41 7.40
C ASP A 265 3.81 -19.09 7.80
N VAL A 266 4.45 -18.32 8.69
CA VAL A 266 4.11 -16.91 8.94
C VAL A 266 5.24 -16.04 8.39
N CYS A 267 4.97 -15.28 7.34
CA CYS A 267 5.96 -14.57 6.54
C CYS A 267 5.79 -13.05 6.69
N GLY A 268 6.83 -12.36 7.15
CA GLY A 268 6.85 -10.89 7.13
C GLY A 268 7.01 -10.35 5.70
N VAL A 269 6.32 -9.25 5.41
CA VAL A 269 6.41 -8.52 4.14
C VAL A 269 6.93 -7.12 4.43
N PHE A 270 8.14 -6.80 3.97
CA PHE A 270 8.71 -5.46 4.09
C PHE A 270 9.32 -5.03 2.74
N TRP A 271 8.44 -4.61 1.83
CA TRP A 271 8.81 -4.26 0.47
C TRP A 271 9.89 -3.18 0.40
N GLY A 272 9.83 -2.11 1.19
CA GLY A 272 10.85 -1.05 1.16
C GLY A 272 12.27 -1.55 1.44
N ALA A 273 12.41 -2.48 2.40
CA ALA A 273 13.70 -3.12 2.66
C ALA A 273 14.12 -4.08 1.53
N PHE A 274 13.18 -4.80 0.92
CA PHE A 274 13.43 -5.63 -0.25
C PHE A 274 13.92 -4.78 -1.43
N ALA A 275 13.21 -3.71 -1.78
CA ALA A 275 13.57 -2.82 -2.89
C ALA A 275 14.97 -2.20 -2.73
N ALA A 276 15.37 -1.88 -1.50
CA ALA A 276 16.71 -1.37 -1.21
C ALA A 276 17.80 -2.44 -1.30
N ARG A 277 17.50 -3.70 -0.94
CA ARG A 277 18.46 -4.82 -0.92
C ARG A 277 18.62 -5.49 -2.27
N ASP A 278 17.55 -5.56 -3.06
CA ASP A 278 17.54 -6.13 -4.41
C ASP A 278 16.82 -5.19 -5.40
N PRO A 279 17.47 -4.08 -5.78
CA PRO A 279 16.89 -3.11 -6.72
C PRO A 279 16.57 -3.73 -8.09
N LYS A 280 17.32 -4.76 -8.50
CA LYS A 280 17.11 -5.44 -9.79
C LYS A 280 15.81 -6.25 -9.78
N ALA A 281 15.58 -7.04 -8.74
CA ALA A 281 14.32 -7.79 -8.60
C ALA A 281 13.12 -6.84 -8.45
N ASN A 282 13.30 -5.74 -7.68
CA ASN A 282 12.26 -4.72 -7.56
C ASN A 282 11.92 -4.07 -8.92
N ALA A 283 12.94 -3.74 -9.75
CA ALA A 283 12.71 -3.19 -11.08
C ALA A 283 11.93 -4.17 -11.98
N ALA A 284 12.23 -5.47 -11.93
CA ALA A 284 11.48 -6.50 -12.66
C ALA A 284 10.01 -6.59 -12.21
N HIS A 285 9.74 -6.43 -10.91
CA HIS A 285 8.36 -6.33 -10.40
C HIS A 285 7.65 -5.10 -10.95
N VAL A 286 8.30 -3.92 -10.94
CA VAL A 286 7.71 -2.69 -11.47
C VAL A 286 7.43 -2.80 -12.97
N GLU A 287 8.33 -3.38 -13.76
CA GLU A 287 8.07 -3.65 -15.19
C GLU A 287 6.85 -4.57 -15.38
N THR A 288 6.72 -5.61 -14.55
CA THR A 288 5.55 -6.49 -14.56
C THR A 288 4.28 -5.72 -14.22
N LEU A 289 4.30 -4.86 -13.21
CA LEU A 289 3.16 -4.01 -12.86
C LEU A 289 2.77 -3.09 -14.00
N PHE A 290 3.72 -2.43 -14.67
CA PHE A 290 3.42 -1.61 -15.84
C PHE A 290 2.81 -2.40 -17.00
N LYS A 291 3.28 -3.65 -17.21
CA LYS A 291 2.68 -4.54 -18.21
C LYS A 291 1.22 -4.87 -17.86
N LEU A 292 0.95 -5.28 -16.62
CA LEU A 292 -0.41 -5.60 -16.15
C LEU A 292 -1.32 -4.36 -16.21
N TRP A 293 -0.79 -3.18 -15.86
CA TRP A 293 -1.53 -1.92 -15.91
C TRP A 293 -1.89 -1.51 -17.34
N ARG A 294 -0.97 -1.64 -18.30
CA ARG A 294 -1.26 -1.41 -19.72
C ARG A 294 -2.29 -2.39 -20.28
N GLN A 295 -2.29 -3.63 -19.80
CA GLN A 295 -3.26 -4.66 -20.17
C GLN A 295 -4.64 -4.48 -19.51
N GLY A 296 -4.79 -3.52 -18.58
CA GLY A 296 -6.03 -3.31 -17.83
C GLY A 296 -6.32 -4.39 -16.79
N MET A 297 -5.34 -5.24 -16.47
CA MET A 297 -5.48 -6.30 -15.45
C MET A 297 -5.37 -5.74 -14.03
N ILE A 298 -4.75 -4.59 -13.86
CA ILE A 298 -4.71 -3.82 -12.62
C ILE A 298 -5.07 -2.37 -12.90
N SER A 299 -5.72 -1.70 -11.93
CA SER A 299 -6.15 -0.31 -12.05
C SER A 299 -6.21 0.36 -10.68
N PRO A 300 -5.21 1.18 -10.31
CA PRO A 300 -5.21 1.86 -9.02
C PRO A 300 -6.48 2.68 -8.81
N LYS A 301 -7.32 2.26 -7.86
CA LYS A 301 -8.59 2.94 -7.57
C LYS A 301 -8.36 4.18 -6.73
N VAL A 302 -8.37 5.36 -7.36
CA VAL A 302 -8.40 6.64 -6.67
C VAL A 302 -9.85 6.98 -6.32
N SER A 303 -10.18 7.05 -5.04
CA SER A 303 -11.56 7.27 -4.57
C SER A 303 -11.89 8.74 -4.29
N ALA A 304 -10.87 9.53 -3.96
CA ALA A 304 -11.03 10.98 -3.80
C ALA A 304 -9.68 11.70 -3.98
N THR A 305 -9.77 12.97 -4.38
CA THR A 305 -8.64 13.89 -4.46
C THR A 305 -8.82 15.05 -3.48
N TYR A 306 -7.71 15.59 -2.99
CA TYR A 306 -7.65 16.72 -2.08
C TYR A 306 -6.60 17.71 -2.57
N PRO A 307 -6.80 19.04 -2.48
CA PRO A 307 -5.71 19.98 -2.68
C PRO A 307 -4.70 19.90 -1.53
N LEU A 308 -3.48 20.39 -1.76
CA LEU A 308 -2.37 20.32 -0.77
C LEU A 308 -2.78 20.86 0.60
N GLU A 309 -3.53 21.97 0.64
CA GLU A 309 -4.02 22.64 1.85
C GLU A 309 -4.94 21.74 2.70
N ARG A 310 -5.56 20.75 2.08
CA ARG A 310 -6.49 19.82 2.73
C ARG A 310 -5.92 18.40 2.87
N ALA A 311 -4.63 18.20 2.62
CA ALA A 311 -4.01 16.87 2.70
C ALA A 311 -4.10 16.25 4.11
N GLY A 312 -4.15 17.06 5.18
CA GLY A 312 -4.42 16.59 6.54
C GLY A 312 -5.77 15.86 6.69
N GLU A 313 -6.80 16.25 5.91
CA GLU A 313 -8.08 15.55 5.90
C GLU A 313 -7.97 14.16 5.27
N ALA A 314 -7.18 14.02 4.20
CA ALA A 314 -6.91 12.74 3.57
C ALA A 314 -6.15 11.80 4.52
N ILE A 315 -5.14 12.29 5.24
CA ILE A 315 -4.41 11.52 6.26
C ILE A 315 -5.38 11.07 7.37
N ARG A 316 -6.27 11.95 7.84
CA ARG A 316 -7.28 11.63 8.85
C ARG A 316 -8.24 10.54 8.39
N ALA A 317 -8.71 10.61 7.14
CA ALA A 317 -9.62 9.60 6.59
C ALA A 317 -8.96 8.20 6.53
N ILE A 318 -7.65 8.12 6.23
CA ILE A 318 -6.87 6.88 6.32
C ILE A 318 -6.77 6.39 7.77
N ALA A 319 -6.44 7.27 8.72
CA ALA A 319 -6.35 6.92 10.15
C ALA A 319 -7.67 6.35 10.69
N GLU A 320 -8.79 6.90 10.26
CA GLU A 320 -10.15 6.47 10.64
C GLU A 320 -10.67 5.26 9.83
N ARG A 321 -9.88 4.69 8.90
CA ARG A 321 -10.21 3.51 8.08
C ARG A 321 -11.52 3.64 7.28
N ARG A 322 -11.88 4.86 6.90
CA ARG A 322 -13.10 5.17 6.13
C ARG A 322 -12.90 5.13 4.61
N VAL A 323 -11.73 4.68 4.16
CA VAL A 323 -11.31 4.78 2.75
C VAL A 323 -11.51 3.45 2.02
N ILE A 324 -11.94 3.54 0.76
CA ILE A 324 -11.91 2.48 -0.24
C ILE A 324 -10.86 2.87 -1.28
N GLY A 325 -9.87 2.01 -1.55
CA GLY A 325 -8.77 2.32 -2.49
C GLY A 325 -7.81 3.36 -1.95
N LYS A 326 -7.50 4.38 -2.77
CA LYS A 326 -6.48 5.38 -2.52
C LYS A 326 -7.05 6.79 -2.45
N LEU A 327 -6.49 7.61 -1.59
CA LEU A 327 -6.66 9.06 -1.58
C LEU A 327 -5.43 9.71 -2.16
N VAL A 328 -5.61 10.72 -2.99
CA VAL A 328 -4.52 11.42 -3.66
C VAL A 328 -4.63 12.92 -3.38
N VAL A 329 -3.50 13.54 -3.11
CA VAL A 329 -3.38 15.00 -3.01
C VAL A 329 -2.91 15.51 -4.36
N THR A 330 -3.68 16.41 -4.96
CA THR A 330 -3.30 17.12 -6.20
C THR A 330 -2.57 18.40 -5.84
N ILE A 331 -1.50 18.70 -6.57
CA ILE A 331 -0.62 19.84 -6.34
C ILE A 331 -0.43 20.57 -7.68
N ASP A 332 -0.88 21.83 -7.73
CA ASP A 332 -0.86 22.69 -8.92
C ASP A 332 0.47 23.46 -9.06
#